data_006123519b8729a1a622c7b7b31498d2
#
_entry.id   006123519b8729a1a622c7b7b31498d2
#
_cell.length_a   1.000
_cell.length_b   1.000
_cell.length_c   1.000
_cell.angle_alpha   90.00
_cell.angle_beta   90.00
_cell.angle_gamma   90.00
#
_symmetry.space_group_name_H-M   'P 1'
#
loop_
_entity.id
_entity.type
_entity.pdbx_description
1 polymer ?
#
loop_
_entity_poly.entity_id
_entity_poly.type
_entity_poly.pdbx_seq_one_letter_code
_entity_poly.pdbx_strand_id
1 'polypeptide(L)'
;HGLDFKSLEPAALGKVMAALYFCSMSITLAGILYYRRARGGSGPWARFSARGLNPALLLWAFVLMFAVGVVLEPLLRLLPELSLDVGRGFWTILSLVIFAPIFEELICRGVVLGSLRGKFGVTTAWLVSSLFFGVLHGQPVQVINATVIGLVLGYVCLATDSLWSVMILHALN
;
A
#
# COMPACT_ATOMS: atom_id res chain seq x y z
N HIS A 1 31.66 12.75 5.44
CA HIS A 1 30.91 13.32 4.31
C HIS A 1 29.61 12.57 4.18
N GLY A 2 28.51 13.16 4.70
CA GLY A 2 27.16 12.61 4.51
C GLY A 2 26.71 12.82 3.05
N LEU A 3 25.89 11.88 2.53
CA LEU A 3 25.23 12.07 1.24
C LEU A 3 24.23 13.23 1.37
N ASP A 4 24.48 14.32 0.65
CA ASP A 4 23.53 15.42 0.55
C ASP A 4 22.52 15.11 -0.56
N PHE A 5 21.38 14.54 -0.16
CA PHE A 5 20.30 14.19 -1.09
C PHE A 5 19.71 15.38 -1.85
N LYS A 6 19.86 16.61 -1.30
CA LYS A 6 19.34 17.83 -1.95
C LYS A 6 20.19 18.28 -3.14
N SER A 7 21.43 17.80 -3.23
CA SER A 7 22.35 18.12 -4.33
C SER A 7 22.25 17.11 -5.50
N LEU A 8 21.46 16.05 -5.37
CA LEU A 8 21.35 15.04 -6.41
C LEU A 8 20.44 15.52 -7.56
N GLU A 9 20.84 15.19 -8.78
CA GLU A 9 19.98 15.27 -9.96
C GLU A 9 18.66 14.51 -9.72
N PRO A 10 17.48 15.04 -10.14
CA PRO A 10 16.19 14.41 -9.87
C PRO A 10 16.06 12.94 -10.29
N ALA A 11 16.72 12.57 -11.40
CA ALA A 11 16.73 11.17 -11.88
C ALA A 11 17.63 10.27 -11.01
N ALA A 12 18.76 10.79 -10.51
CA ALA A 12 19.62 10.09 -9.58
C ALA A 12 18.97 9.92 -8.22
N LEU A 13 18.28 10.96 -7.74
CA LEU A 13 17.48 10.90 -6.51
C LEU A 13 16.39 9.83 -6.62
N GLY A 14 15.63 9.80 -7.72
CA GLY A 14 14.61 8.78 -7.96
C GLY A 14 15.16 7.36 -7.94
N LYS A 15 16.35 7.12 -8.52
CA LYS A 15 17.02 5.83 -8.48
C LYS A 15 17.41 5.42 -7.06
N VAL A 16 17.99 6.32 -6.29
CA VAL A 16 18.40 6.06 -4.90
C VAL A 16 17.17 5.78 -4.04
N MET A 17 16.13 6.60 -4.14
CA MET A 17 14.88 6.41 -3.39
C MET A 17 14.21 5.08 -3.73
N ALA A 18 14.13 4.70 -5.01
CA ALA A 18 13.59 3.41 -5.42
C ALA A 18 14.38 2.21 -4.85
N ALA A 19 15.72 2.30 -4.87
CA ALA A 19 16.57 1.26 -4.30
C ALA A 19 16.42 1.15 -2.78
N LEU A 20 16.40 2.27 -2.06
CA LEU A 20 16.19 2.31 -0.62
C LEU A 20 14.80 1.76 -0.24
N TYR A 21 13.76 2.17 -0.97
CA TYR A 21 12.41 1.67 -0.77
C TYR A 21 12.35 0.14 -0.97
N PHE A 22 12.84 -0.35 -2.11
CA PHE A 22 12.86 -1.78 -2.41
C PHE A 22 13.62 -2.58 -1.35
N CYS A 23 14.82 -2.15 -0.96
CA CYS A 23 15.63 -2.85 0.04
C CYS A 23 14.94 -2.84 1.43
N SER A 24 14.47 -1.68 1.89
CA SER A 24 13.82 -1.55 3.19
C SER A 24 12.55 -2.39 3.29
N MET A 25 11.70 -2.36 2.25
CA MET A 25 10.46 -3.13 2.21
C MET A 25 10.72 -4.63 2.09
N SER A 26 11.74 -5.03 1.31
CA SER A 26 12.16 -6.44 1.22
C SER A 26 12.66 -6.97 2.56
N ILE A 27 13.50 -6.21 3.26
CA ILE A 27 14.01 -6.59 4.60
C ILE A 27 12.85 -6.66 5.60
N THR A 28 11.94 -5.68 5.58
CA THR A 28 10.77 -5.65 6.45
C THR A 28 9.89 -6.88 6.23
N LEU A 29 9.55 -7.17 4.97
CA LEU A 29 8.72 -8.33 4.64
C LEU A 29 9.42 -9.64 5.02
N ALA A 30 10.72 -9.79 4.72
CA ALA A 30 11.50 -10.96 5.08
C ALA A 30 11.55 -11.14 6.62
N GLY A 31 11.76 -10.07 7.38
CA GLY A 31 11.75 -10.09 8.85
C GLY A 31 10.38 -10.51 9.42
N ILE A 32 9.29 -9.98 8.86
CA ILE A 32 7.92 -10.36 9.25
C ILE A 32 7.67 -11.85 8.99
N LEU A 33 8.04 -12.33 7.79
CA LEU A 33 7.84 -13.74 7.41
C LEU A 33 8.72 -14.69 8.25
N TYR A 34 9.96 -14.30 8.52
CA TYR A 34 10.84 -15.03 9.43
C TYR A 34 10.23 -15.13 10.84
N TYR A 35 9.82 -13.98 11.42
CA TYR A 35 9.17 -13.95 12.73
C TYR A 35 7.92 -14.82 12.78
N ARG A 36 7.05 -14.71 11.75
CA ARG A 36 5.86 -15.54 11.62
C ARG A 36 6.21 -17.03 11.65
N ARG A 37 7.22 -17.46 10.86
CA ARG A 37 7.68 -18.85 10.80
C ARG A 37 8.25 -19.29 12.15
N ALA A 38 9.07 -18.48 12.78
CA ALA A 38 9.66 -18.76 14.10
C ALA A 38 8.61 -18.93 15.20
N ARG A 39 7.44 -18.26 15.06
CA ARG A 39 6.29 -18.38 15.99
C ARG A 39 5.31 -19.48 15.62
N GLY A 40 5.68 -20.40 14.74
CA GLY A 40 4.84 -21.53 14.34
C GLY A 40 3.68 -21.19 13.39
N GLY A 41 3.72 -20.01 12.76
CA GLY A 41 2.72 -19.60 11.77
C GLY A 41 2.75 -20.51 10.55
N SER A 42 1.71 -21.31 10.38
CA SER A 42 1.49 -22.19 9.23
C SER A 42 0.37 -21.66 8.33
N GLY A 43 0.32 -22.13 7.09
CA GLY A 43 -0.69 -21.77 6.12
C GLY A 43 -0.39 -20.52 5.29
N PRO A 44 -1.18 -20.25 4.26
CA PRO A 44 -0.97 -19.15 3.34
C PRO A 44 -1.23 -17.80 4.04
N TRP A 45 -0.23 -16.93 4.03
CA TRP A 45 -0.31 -15.56 4.52
C TRP A 45 -0.72 -14.57 3.43
N ALA A 46 -0.58 -14.96 2.17
CA ALA A 46 -0.94 -14.21 0.98
C ALA A 46 -1.71 -15.13 0.04
N ARG A 47 -2.78 -14.62 -0.55
CA ARG A 47 -3.63 -15.38 -1.46
C ARG A 47 -3.69 -14.66 -2.80
N PHE A 48 -3.41 -15.41 -3.85
CA PHE A 48 -3.35 -14.94 -5.23
C PHE A 48 -4.38 -15.71 -6.07
N SER A 49 -5.65 -15.32 -5.96
CA SER A 49 -6.73 -15.97 -6.69
C SER A 49 -7.03 -15.23 -7.99
N ALA A 50 -7.01 -15.95 -9.12
CA ALA A 50 -7.45 -15.40 -10.41
C ALA A 50 -8.96 -15.07 -10.43
N ARG A 51 -9.76 -15.68 -9.55
CA ARG A 51 -11.20 -15.38 -9.40
C ARG A 51 -11.45 -13.92 -9.00
N GLY A 52 -10.48 -13.27 -8.35
CA GLY A 52 -10.56 -11.86 -7.98
C GLY A 52 -10.36 -10.91 -9.16
N LEU A 53 -9.89 -11.39 -10.31
CA LEU A 53 -9.66 -10.58 -11.53
C LEU A 53 -10.94 -10.44 -12.35
N ASN A 54 -12.06 -10.09 -11.71
CA ASN A 54 -13.31 -9.78 -12.40
C ASN A 54 -13.24 -8.33 -12.93
N PRO A 55 -13.28 -8.11 -14.27
CA PRO A 55 -13.14 -6.77 -14.84
C PRO A 55 -14.20 -5.78 -14.36
N ALA A 56 -15.44 -6.22 -14.19
CA ALA A 56 -16.52 -5.36 -13.73
C ALA A 56 -16.28 -4.92 -12.27
N LEU A 57 -15.86 -5.84 -11.39
CA LEU A 57 -15.54 -5.52 -10.01
C LEU A 57 -14.35 -4.55 -9.93
N LEU A 58 -13.29 -4.80 -10.71
CA LEU A 58 -12.12 -3.91 -10.77
C LEU A 58 -12.50 -2.52 -11.27
N LEU A 59 -13.32 -2.44 -12.33
CA LEU A 59 -13.81 -1.17 -12.86
C LEU A 59 -14.62 -0.39 -11.82
N TRP A 60 -15.60 -1.03 -11.17
CA TRP A 60 -16.42 -0.36 -10.16
C TRP A 60 -15.62 0.04 -8.92
N ALA A 61 -14.67 -0.80 -8.48
CA ALA A 61 -13.79 -0.46 -7.37
C ALA A 61 -12.89 0.75 -7.73
N PHE A 62 -12.36 0.79 -8.94
CA PHE A 62 -11.58 1.94 -9.44
C PHE A 62 -12.43 3.22 -9.50
N VAL A 63 -13.65 3.14 -10.07
CA VAL A 63 -14.58 4.27 -10.10
C VAL A 63 -14.92 4.77 -8.70
N LEU A 64 -15.13 3.85 -7.75
CA LEU A 64 -15.37 4.19 -6.35
C LEU A 64 -14.17 4.90 -5.72
N MET A 65 -12.94 4.41 -5.94
CA MET A 65 -11.72 5.03 -5.42
C MET A 65 -11.55 6.45 -5.99
N PHE A 66 -11.76 6.62 -7.29
CA PHE A 66 -11.72 7.93 -7.93
C PHE A 66 -12.79 8.89 -7.38
N ALA A 67 -14.05 8.43 -7.25
CA ALA A 67 -15.14 9.23 -6.69
C ALA A 67 -14.86 9.65 -5.23
N VAL A 68 -14.33 8.73 -4.43
CA VAL A 68 -13.91 9.01 -3.04
C VAL A 68 -12.81 10.07 -3.01
N GLY A 69 -11.81 9.99 -3.88
CA GLY A 69 -10.75 10.99 -4.01
C GLY A 69 -11.31 12.37 -4.33
N VAL A 70 -12.22 12.46 -5.28
CA VAL A 70 -12.90 13.74 -5.64
C VAL A 70 -13.70 14.30 -4.46
N VAL A 71 -14.43 13.46 -3.72
CA VAL A 71 -15.22 13.89 -2.57
C VAL A 71 -14.34 14.34 -1.40
N LEU A 72 -13.20 13.69 -1.20
CA LEU A 72 -12.27 14.05 -0.14
C LEU A 72 -11.42 15.29 -0.43
N GLU A 73 -11.22 15.62 -1.70
CA GLU A 73 -10.34 16.71 -2.14
C GLU A 73 -10.56 18.04 -1.39
N PRO A 74 -11.81 18.55 -1.22
CA PRO A 74 -12.02 19.79 -0.49
C PRO A 74 -11.57 19.72 0.98
N LEU A 75 -11.74 18.56 1.63
CA LEU A 75 -11.30 18.33 3.00
C LEU A 75 -9.77 18.27 3.09
N LEU A 76 -9.14 17.56 2.16
CA LEU A 76 -7.69 17.39 2.13
C LEU A 76 -6.95 18.71 1.92
N ARG A 77 -7.52 19.64 1.15
CA ARG A 77 -6.95 21.00 0.94
C ARG A 77 -6.89 21.84 2.21
N LEU A 78 -7.61 21.48 3.27
CA LEU A 78 -7.54 22.16 4.57
C LEU A 78 -6.34 21.74 5.41
N LEU A 79 -5.64 20.70 5.01
CA LEU A 79 -4.49 20.13 5.72
C LEU A 79 -3.17 20.66 5.16
N PRO A 80 -2.12 20.77 6.00
CA PRO A 80 -0.80 21.17 5.52
C PRO A 80 -0.21 20.12 4.58
N GLU A 81 0.20 20.56 3.40
CA GLU A 81 0.97 19.71 2.47
C GLU A 81 2.46 19.80 2.82
N LEU A 82 3.05 18.65 3.08
CA LEU A 82 4.49 18.50 3.22
C LEU A 82 5.02 17.88 1.92
N SER A 83 5.66 18.67 1.08
CA SER A 83 6.27 18.16 -0.14
C SER A 83 7.56 17.40 0.18
N LEU A 84 7.56 16.10 -0.07
CA LEU A 84 8.78 15.30 -0.08
C LEU A 84 9.22 15.13 -1.53
N ASP A 85 10.46 15.54 -1.84
CA ASP A 85 11.04 15.27 -3.14
C ASP A 85 11.50 13.80 -3.19
N VAL A 86 10.81 13.01 -3.99
CA VAL A 86 11.13 11.59 -4.24
C VAL A 86 11.92 11.40 -5.55
N GLY A 87 12.32 12.49 -6.18
CA GLY A 87 12.97 12.50 -7.49
C GLY A 87 11.96 12.32 -8.65
N ARG A 88 12.49 12.16 -9.86
CA ARG A 88 11.69 12.05 -11.08
C ARG A 88 12.25 10.97 -12.01
N GLY A 89 11.43 10.55 -12.99
CA GLY A 89 11.83 9.66 -14.07
C GLY A 89 11.43 8.19 -13.83
N PHE A 90 12.02 7.30 -14.61
CA PHE A 90 11.65 5.89 -14.67
C PHE A 90 11.65 5.19 -13.29
N TRP A 91 12.68 5.42 -12.49
CA TRP A 91 12.82 4.76 -11.18
C TRP A 91 11.76 5.19 -10.18
N THR A 92 11.37 6.47 -10.21
CA THR A 92 10.27 6.98 -9.37
C THR A 92 8.95 6.33 -9.77
N ILE A 93 8.66 6.26 -11.08
CA ILE A 93 7.45 5.59 -11.60
C ILE A 93 7.45 4.11 -11.21
N LEU A 94 8.57 3.41 -11.42
CA LEU A 94 8.71 2.00 -11.05
C LEU A 94 8.44 1.77 -9.56
N SER A 95 8.96 2.66 -8.72
CA SER A 95 8.75 2.59 -7.26
C SER A 95 7.29 2.79 -6.89
N LEU A 96 6.65 3.82 -7.42
CA LEU A 96 5.28 4.20 -7.04
C LEU A 96 4.22 3.26 -7.65
N VAL A 97 4.43 2.82 -8.91
CA VAL A 97 3.41 2.05 -9.64
C VAL A 97 3.58 0.54 -9.47
N ILE A 98 4.79 0.07 -9.20
CA ILE A 98 5.07 -1.37 -9.09
C ILE A 98 5.48 -1.77 -7.69
N PHE A 99 6.56 -1.18 -7.14
CA PHE A 99 7.08 -1.64 -5.85
C PHE A 99 6.15 -1.33 -4.69
N ALA A 100 5.63 -0.10 -4.62
CA ALA A 100 4.74 0.31 -3.53
C ALA A 100 3.47 -0.55 -3.50
N PRO A 101 2.68 -0.70 -4.58
CA PRO A 101 1.51 -1.57 -4.58
C PRO A 101 1.80 -3.01 -4.18
N ILE A 102 2.92 -3.59 -4.64
CA ILE A 102 3.27 -4.96 -4.30
C ILE A 102 3.58 -5.10 -2.81
N PHE A 103 4.53 -4.31 -2.29
CA PHE A 103 4.98 -4.47 -0.91
C PHE A 103 3.92 -4.06 0.10
N GLU A 104 3.23 -2.95 -0.15
CA GLU A 104 2.22 -2.44 0.77
C GLU A 104 1.01 -3.37 0.86
N GLU A 105 0.53 -3.93 -0.25
CA GLU A 105 -0.55 -4.90 -0.23
C GLU A 105 -0.12 -6.23 0.40
N LEU A 106 1.10 -6.70 0.16
CA LEU A 106 1.63 -7.89 0.83
C LEU A 106 1.66 -7.70 2.35
N ILE A 107 2.10 -6.56 2.83
CA ILE A 107 2.16 -6.26 4.27
C ILE A 107 0.76 -6.03 4.83
N CYS A 108 -0.01 -5.10 4.24
CA CYS A 108 -1.28 -4.67 4.82
C CYS A 108 -2.38 -5.73 4.67
N ARG A 109 -2.53 -6.35 3.49
CA ARG A 109 -3.61 -7.32 3.22
C ARG A 109 -3.15 -8.76 3.40
N GLY A 110 -1.92 -9.06 3.02
CA GLY A 110 -1.36 -10.39 3.25
C GLY A 110 -1.12 -10.65 4.73
N VAL A 111 -0.32 -9.83 5.38
CA VAL A 111 0.14 -10.07 6.75
C VAL A 111 -0.82 -9.48 7.79
N VAL A 112 -1.05 -8.16 7.78
CA VAL A 112 -1.80 -7.47 8.85
C VAL A 112 -3.25 -7.91 8.85
N LEU A 113 -3.98 -7.73 7.74
CA LEU A 113 -5.37 -8.13 7.61
C LEU A 113 -5.55 -9.63 7.87
N GLY A 114 -4.72 -10.47 7.26
CA GLY A 114 -4.78 -11.92 7.41
C GLY A 114 -4.54 -12.39 8.85
N SER A 115 -3.59 -11.79 9.55
CA SER A 115 -3.26 -12.15 10.94
C SER A 115 -4.32 -11.68 11.94
N LEU A 116 -4.85 -10.47 11.74
CA LEU A 116 -5.85 -9.90 12.65
C LEU A 116 -7.23 -10.54 12.46
N ARG A 117 -7.59 -10.92 11.23
CA ARG A 117 -8.89 -11.50 10.90
C ARG A 117 -9.20 -12.75 11.72
N GLY A 118 -8.21 -13.62 11.91
CA GLY A 118 -8.38 -14.85 12.68
C GLY A 118 -8.50 -14.64 14.19
N LYS A 119 -7.99 -13.51 14.72
CA LYS A 119 -7.93 -13.24 16.16
C LYS A 119 -9.00 -12.24 16.62
N PHE A 120 -9.30 -11.22 15.83
CA PHE A 120 -10.16 -10.09 16.23
C PHE A 120 -11.42 -9.95 15.35
N GLY A 121 -11.62 -10.85 14.39
CA GLY A 121 -12.72 -10.81 13.45
C GLY A 121 -12.45 -9.92 12.22
N VAL A 122 -13.36 -10.04 11.24
CA VAL A 122 -13.18 -9.43 9.90
C VAL A 122 -13.22 -7.91 9.97
N THR A 123 -14.21 -7.34 10.66
CA THR A 123 -14.41 -5.87 10.73
C THR A 123 -13.23 -5.17 11.39
N THR A 124 -12.78 -5.68 12.55
CA THR A 124 -11.63 -5.11 13.25
C THR A 124 -10.36 -5.20 12.39
N ALA A 125 -10.12 -6.36 11.77
CA ALA A 125 -8.97 -6.55 10.91
C ALA A 125 -8.98 -5.60 9.69
N TRP A 126 -10.14 -5.42 9.07
CA TRP A 126 -10.34 -4.51 7.95
C TRP A 126 -10.04 -3.05 8.34
N LEU A 127 -10.65 -2.56 9.42
CA LEU A 127 -10.44 -1.18 9.90
C LEU A 127 -8.98 -0.94 10.30
N VAL A 128 -8.40 -1.84 11.10
CA VAL A 128 -7.01 -1.68 11.58
C VAL A 128 -6.01 -1.76 10.43
N SER A 129 -6.18 -2.69 9.48
CA SER A 129 -5.27 -2.77 8.33
C SER A 129 -5.37 -1.56 7.40
N SER A 130 -6.55 -0.95 7.27
CA SER A 130 -6.76 0.25 6.47
C SER A 130 -6.16 1.49 7.14
N LEU A 131 -6.33 1.62 8.45
CA LEU A 131 -5.68 2.69 9.22
C LEU A 131 -4.16 2.54 9.21
N PHE A 132 -3.65 1.32 9.37
CA PHE A 132 -2.22 1.04 9.28
C PHE A 132 -1.65 1.42 7.92
N PHE A 133 -2.35 1.07 6.83
CA PHE A 133 -1.99 1.47 5.48
C PHE A 133 -1.89 3.00 5.35
N GLY A 134 -2.86 3.76 5.88
CA GLY A 134 -2.81 5.22 5.90
C GLY A 134 -1.61 5.75 6.67
N VAL A 135 -1.38 5.27 7.88
CA VAL A 135 -0.28 5.73 8.76
C VAL A 135 1.10 5.51 8.14
N LEU A 136 1.28 4.47 7.34
CA LEU A 136 2.54 4.23 6.63
C LEU A 136 2.96 5.38 5.69
N HIS A 137 2.01 6.20 5.22
CA HIS A 137 2.30 7.32 4.32
C HIS A 137 2.88 8.55 5.03
N GLY A 138 2.73 8.67 6.35
CA GLY A 138 3.40 9.65 7.21
C GLY A 138 2.96 11.11 7.07
N GLN A 139 2.38 11.52 5.95
CA GLN A 139 1.91 12.89 5.70
C GLN A 139 0.41 13.03 6.01
N PRO A 140 -0.05 14.06 6.73
CA PRO A 140 -1.45 14.18 7.16
C PRO A 140 -2.48 14.00 6.04
N VAL A 141 -2.26 14.67 4.90
CA VAL A 141 -3.11 14.55 3.71
C VAL A 141 -3.15 13.11 3.21
N GLN A 142 -1.98 12.50 3.06
CA GLN A 142 -1.85 11.12 2.56
C GLN A 142 -2.37 10.10 3.57
N VAL A 143 -2.19 10.31 4.88
CA VAL A 143 -2.72 9.43 5.92
C VAL A 143 -4.24 9.28 5.80
N ILE A 144 -4.96 10.40 5.65
CA ILE A 144 -6.41 10.38 5.52
C ILE A 144 -6.82 9.74 4.19
N ASN A 145 -6.26 10.23 3.07
CA ASN A 145 -6.59 9.70 1.75
C ASN A 145 -6.29 8.20 1.67
N ALA A 146 -5.09 7.78 2.03
CA ALA A 146 -4.69 6.38 1.98
C ALA A 146 -5.50 5.51 2.96
N THR A 147 -5.92 6.03 4.13
CA THR A 147 -6.81 5.26 5.02
C THR A 147 -8.14 4.96 4.32
N VAL A 148 -8.76 5.95 3.66
CA VAL A 148 -10.05 5.76 2.99
C VAL A 148 -9.90 4.85 1.75
N ILE A 149 -8.87 5.08 0.93
CA ILE A 149 -8.52 4.14 -0.16
C ILE A 149 -8.24 2.74 0.40
N GLY A 150 -7.56 2.67 1.54
CA GLY A 150 -7.29 1.46 2.28
C GLY A 150 -8.55 0.67 2.67
N LEU A 151 -9.63 1.36 3.03
CA LEU A 151 -10.92 0.72 3.28
C LEU A 151 -11.50 0.08 2.01
N VAL A 152 -11.43 0.75 0.87
CA VAL A 152 -11.90 0.18 -0.41
C VAL A 152 -11.06 -1.03 -0.80
N LEU A 153 -9.73 -0.91 -0.79
CA LEU A 153 -8.82 -2.02 -1.11
C LEU A 153 -8.99 -3.21 -0.14
N GLY A 154 -9.12 -2.93 1.16
CA GLY A 154 -9.35 -3.96 2.17
C GLY A 154 -10.68 -4.71 1.94
N TYR A 155 -11.75 -3.99 1.59
CA TYR A 155 -13.03 -4.60 1.24
C TYR A 155 -12.92 -5.49 -0.01
N VAL A 156 -12.28 -4.99 -1.08
CA VAL A 156 -12.04 -5.77 -2.30
C VAL A 156 -11.22 -7.02 -2.00
N CYS A 157 -10.16 -6.89 -1.19
CA CYS A 157 -9.36 -8.05 -0.77
C CYS A 157 -10.19 -9.10 -0.05
N LEU A 158 -11.06 -8.69 0.87
CA LEU A 158 -11.95 -9.61 1.61
C LEU A 158 -13.01 -10.26 0.71
N ALA A 159 -13.55 -9.50 -0.25
CA ALA A 159 -14.57 -9.98 -1.17
C ALA A 159 -14.01 -10.95 -2.22
N THR A 160 -12.78 -10.74 -2.65
CA THR A 160 -12.14 -11.54 -3.72
C THR A 160 -11.20 -12.63 -3.21
N ASP A 161 -10.78 -12.52 -1.97
CA ASP A 161 -9.70 -13.33 -1.37
C ASP A 161 -8.43 -13.35 -2.26
N SER A 162 -8.12 -12.19 -2.88
CA SER A 162 -7.04 -12.06 -3.86
C SER A 162 -6.24 -10.77 -3.69
N LEU A 163 -4.93 -10.93 -3.56
CA LEU A 163 -3.99 -9.80 -3.57
C LEU A 163 -3.79 -9.21 -4.97
N TRP A 164 -3.95 -10.00 -6.04
CA TRP A 164 -3.82 -9.47 -7.41
C TRP A 164 -4.78 -8.31 -7.67
N SER A 165 -6.04 -8.45 -7.24
CA SER A 165 -7.07 -7.42 -7.45
C SER A 165 -6.67 -6.09 -6.81
N VAL A 166 -6.20 -6.14 -5.57
CA VAL A 166 -5.87 -4.92 -4.83
C VAL A 166 -4.53 -4.32 -5.27
N MET A 167 -3.55 -5.14 -5.66
CA MET A 167 -2.29 -4.64 -6.25
C MET A 167 -2.54 -3.89 -7.56
N ILE A 168 -3.40 -4.42 -8.43
CA ILE A 168 -3.77 -3.78 -9.69
C ILE A 168 -4.52 -2.46 -9.42
N LEU A 169 -5.53 -2.48 -8.53
CA LEU A 169 -6.29 -1.28 -8.18
C LEU A 169 -5.39 -0.21 -7.55
N HIS A 170 -4.48 -0.61 -6.67
CA HIS A 170 -3.53 0.30 -6.05
C HIS A 170 -2.57 0.91 -7.07
N ALA A 171 -2.06 0.10 -8.01
CA ALA A 171 -1.18 0.59 -9.08
C ALA A 171 -1.88 1.57 -10.05
N LEU A 172 -3.22 1.53 -10.15
CA LEU A 172 -4.02 2.43 -10.97
C LEU A 172 -4.48 3.69 -10.22
N ASN A 173 -4.32 3.75 -8.90
CA ASN A 173 -4.69 4.88 -8.06
C ASN A 173 -3.56 5.92 -8.00
#